data_a9f14287c42e7ca3261d09ea95a5d388
#
_entry.id   a9f14287c42e7ca3261d09ea95a5d388
#
_cell.length_a   1.000
_cell.length_b   1.000
_cell.length_c   1.000
_cell.angle_alpha   90.00
_cell.angle_beta   90.00
_cell.angle_gamma   90.00
#
_symmetry.space_group_name_H-M   'P 1'
#
loop_
_entity.id
_entity.type
_entity.pdbx_description
1 polymer ?
#
loop_
_entity_poly.entity_id
_entity_poly.type
_entity_poly.pdbx_seq_one_letter_code
_entity_poly.pdbx_strand_id
1 'polypeptide(L)'
;MHAFLLHEGWPCSRARLLTPEGLRWAGALRLSEHARLQVDSLLAIIAALEGQLDTVDAELRRFARADDRCQGLQSIYGIGPIIACHLLAEIGETRRFRRAEQITRLAGLDPSVQASGDSHRRGKLAKAGSPHLRWALVEAAVHAHRPPPTSRSTAPPENGAAPPSPN
;
A
#
# COMPACT_ATOMS: atom_id res chain seq x y z
N MET A 1 -9.54 8.91 -19.87
CA MET A 1 -9.31 10.34 -19.62
C MET A 1 -7.95 10.83 -20.13
N HIS A 2 -6.79 10.29 -19.73
CA HIS A 2 -5.46 10.79 -20.15
C HIS A 2 -5.29 10.91 -21.68
N ALA A 3 -5.49 9.82 -22.44
CA ALA A 3 -5.35 9.84 -23.91
C ALA A 3 -6.32 10.82 -24.58
N PHE A 4 -7.51 10.96 -24.02
CA PHE A 4 -8.51 11.89 -24.48
C PHE A 4 -8.08 13.35 -24.29
N LEU A 5 -7.57 13.72 -23.10
CA LEU A 5 -7.07 15.07 -22.85
C LEU A 5 -5.86 15.42 -23.73
N LEU A 6 -4.99 14.47 -24.01
CA LEU A 6 -3.89 14.66 -24.97
C LEU A 6 -4.41 14.97 -26.38
N HIS A 7 -5.45 14.28 -26.83
CA HIS A 7 -6.06 14.51 -28.13
C HIS A 7 -6.72 15.89 -28.23
N GLU A 8 -7.30 16.37 -27.13
CA GLU A 8 -7.90 17.71 -27.02
C GLU A 8 -6.83 18.83 -26.84
N GLY A 9 -5.54 18.52 -26.95
CA GLY A 9 -4.46 19.50 -26.84
C GLY A 9 -4.08 19.88 -25.41
N TRP A 10 -4.50 19.10 -24.40
CA TRP A 10 -4.18 19.32 -22.99
C TRP A 10 -3.15 18.29 -22.49
N PRO A 11 -1.83 18.51 -22.69
CA PRO A 11 -0.81 17.58 -22.26
C PRO A 11 -0.70 17.53 -20.75
N CYS A 12 -0.75 16.32 -20.20
CA CYS A 12 -0.56 16.06 -18.79
C CYS A 12 0.09 14.68 -18.58
N SER A 13 0.70 14.44 -17.46
CA SER A 13 1.16 13.09 -17.09
C SER A 13 0.01 12.27 -16.51
N ARG A 14 0.08 10.94 -16.67
CA ARG A 14 -0.87 10.03 -16.00
C ARG A 14 -0.80 10.19 -14.48
N ALA A 15 0.39 10.35 -13.93
CA ALA A 15 0.61 10.54 -12.50
C ALA A 15 -0.15 11.75 -11.95
N ARG A 16 -0.20 12.86 -12.71
CA ARG A 16 -0.96 14.04 -12.33
C ARG A 16 -2.45 13.77 -12.22
N LEU A 17 -3.02 13.01 -13.17
CA LEU A 17 -4.45 12.68 -13.17
C LEU A 17 -4.86 11.71 -12.05
N LEU A 18 -3.90 11.04 -11.41
CA LEU A 18 -4.14 10.19 -10.25
C LEU A 18 -4.15 10.98 -8.93
N THR A 19 -3.95 12.31 -8.98
CA THR A 19 -3.99 13.16 -7.80
C THR A 19 -5.30 13.94 -7.72
N PRO A 20 -5.81 14.26 -6.52
CA PRO A 20 -7.00 15.10 -6.35
C PRO A 20 -6.87 16.46 -7.06
N GLU A 21 -5.66 17.04 -7.09
CA GLU A 21 -5.38 18.30 -7.80
C GLU A 21 -5.47 18.14 -9.30
N GLY A 22 -4.98 17.03 -9.85
CA GLY A 22 -5.09 16.72 -11.27
C GLY A 22 -6.51 16.49 -11.73
N LEU A 23 -7.35 15.86 -10.90
CA LEU A 23 -8.78 15.70 -11.17
C LEU A 23 -9.51 17.04 -11.13
N ARG A 24 -9.23 17.91 -10.14
CA ARG A 24 -9.77 19.27 -10.08
C ARG A 24 -9.33 20.10 -11.30
N TRP A 25 -8.06 20.02 -11.68
CA TRP A 25 -7.56 20.67 -12.88
C TRP A 25 -8.32 20.21 -14.13
N ALA A 26 -8.51 18.90 -14.32
CA ALA A 26 -9.27 18.37 -15.45
C ALA A 26 -10.73 18.87 -15.47
N GLY A 27 -11.34 19.01 -14.29
CA GLY A 27 -12.67 19.60 -14.11
C GLY A 27 -12.74 21.09 -14.50
N ALA A 28 -11.65 21.83 -14.36
CA ALA A 28 -11.59 23.28 -14.63
C ALA A 28 -11.16 23.64 -16.08
N LEU A 29 -10.80 22.66 -16.91
CA LEU A 29 -10.37 22.90 -18.29
C LEU A 29 -11.49 23.51 -19.15
N ARG A 30 -11.11 24.41 -20.04
CA ARG A 30 -12.01 24.91 -21.10
C ARG A 30 -11.97 23.93 -22.25
N LEU A 31 -13.00 23.11 -22.36
CA LEU A 31 -13.16 22.06 -23.36
C LEU A 31 -14.35 22.38 -24.27
N SER A 32 -14.40 21.76 -25.46
CA SER A 32 -15.59 21.73 -26.27
C SER A 32 -16.75 21.06 -25.53
N GLU A 33 -18.00 21.32 -25.93
CA GLU A 33 -19.18 20.76 -25.25
C GLU A 33 -19.14 19.22 -25.14
N HIS A 34 -18.77 18.55 -26.23
CA HIS A 34 -18.63 17.08 -26.26
C HIS A 34 -17.50 16.58 -25.36
N ALA A 35 -16.35 17.26 -25.38
CA ALA A 35 -15.22 16.92 -24.56
C ALA A 35 -15.53 17.15 -23.06
N ARG A 36 -16.25 18.20 -22.75
CA ARG A 36 -16.71 18.51 -21.39
C ARG A 36 -17.61 17.40 -20.84
N LEU A 37 -18.61 16.98 -21.64
CA LEU A 37 -19.52 15.90 -21.25
C LEU A 37 -18.76 14.61 -20.92
N GLN A 38 -17.77 14.23 -21.73
CA GLN A 38 -16.98 13.02 -21.51
C GLN A 38 -16.11 13.13 -20.24
N VAL A 39 -15.45 14.27 -20.04
CA VAL A 39 -14.60 14.46 -18.84
C VAL A 39 -15.45 14.47 -17.58
N ASP A 40 -16.60 15.17 -17.58
CA ASP A 40 -17.50 15.23 -16.43
C ASP A 40 -18.07 13.85 -16.09
N SER A 41 -18.45 13.06 -17.09
CA SER A 41 -18.91 11.69 -16.89
C SER A 41 -17.82 10.82 -16.24
N LEU A 42 -16.57 10.93 -16.70
CA LEU A 42 -15.46 10.19 -16.13
C LEU A 42 -15.13 10.63 -14.69
N LEU A 43 -15.19 11.94 -14.42
CA LEU A 43 -14.98 12.49 -13.08
C LEU A 43 -16.09 12.03 -12.12
N ALA A 44 -17.34 11.98 -12.56
CA ALA A 44 -18.46 11.48 -11.77
C ALA A 44 -18.30 9.99 -11.43
N ILE A 45 -17.85 9.17 -12.39
CA ILE A 45 -17.56 7.75 -12.15
C ILE A 45 -16.43 7.59 -11.13
N ILE A 46 -15.35 8.35 -11.27
CA ILE A 46 -14.24 8.33 -10.33
C ILE A 46 -14.72 8.69 -8.93
N ALA A 47 -15.45 9.78 -8.77
CA ALA A 47 -15.97 10.21 -7.47
C ALA A 47 -16.91 9.18 -6.84
N ALA A 48 -17.77 8.54 -7.64
CA ALA A 48 -18.64 7.48 -7.16
C ALA A 48 -17.85 6.26 -6.66
N LEU A 49 -16.81 5.84 -7.40
CA LEU A 49 -15.95 4.73 -7.01
C LEU A 49 -15.12 5.05 -5.76
N GLU A 50 -14.58 6.26 -5.65
CA GLU A 50 -13.85 6.72 -4.45
C GLU A 50 -14.77 6.68 -3.22
N GLY A 51 -16.01 7.18 -3.32
CA GLY A 51 -16.99 7.10 -2.23
C GLY A 51 -17.33 5.67 -1.80
N GLN A 52 -17.39 4.72 -2.74
CA GLN A 52 -17.59 3.31 -2.41
C GLN A 52 -16.35 2.70 -1.73
N LEU A 53 -15.16 3.03 -2.21
CA LEU A 53 -13.89 2.60 -1.61
C LEU A 53 -13.77 3.12 -0.17
N ASP A 54 -14.07 4.39 0.07
CA ASP A 54 -14.05 4.97 1.41
C ASP A 54 -14.99 4.23 2.37
N THR A 55 -16.18 3.83 1.89
CA THR A 55 -17.15 3.06 2.67
C THR A 55 -16.58 1.69 3.06
N VAL A 56 -16.04 0.95 2.09
CA VAL A 56 -15.43 -0.36 2.33
C VAL A 56 -14.21 -0.25 3.25
N ASP A 57 -13.38 0.74 3.03
CA ASP A 57 -12.19 1.01 3.85
C ASP A 57 -12.56 1.33 5.31
N ALA A 58 -13.63 2.10 5.52
CA ALA A 58 -14.12 2.40 6.86
C ALA A 58 -14.57 1.13 7.60
N GLU A 59 -15.30 0.24 6.91
CA GLU A 59 -15.72 -1.05 7.46
C GLU A 59 -14.53 -1.96 7.78
N LEU A 60 -13.56 -2.07 6.89
CA LEU A 60 -12.34 -2.85 7.13
C LEU A 60 -11.56 -2.32 8.33
N ARG A 61 -11.41 -0.99 8.45
CA ARG A 61 -10.77 -0.37 9.62
C ARG A 61 -11.56 -0.63 10.90
N ARG A 62 -12.89 -0.63 10.85
CA ARG A 62 -13.74 -0.96 11.99
C ARG A 62 -13.54 -2.42 12.42
N PHE A 63 -13.54 -3.35 11.46
CA PHE A 63 -13.27 -4.75 11.71
C PHE A 63 -11.86 -4.96 12.31
N ALA A 64 -10.84 -4.35 11.70
CA ALA A 64 -9.45 -4.48 12.15
C ALA A 64 -9.22 -3.97 13.59
N ARG A 65 -10.02 -3.01 14.06
CA ARG A 65 -9.99 -2.54 15.45
C ARG A 65 -10.69 -3.48 16.43
N ALA A 66 -11.67 -4.26 15.96
CA ALA A 66 -12.46 -5.14 16.80
C ALA A 66 -11.89 -6.57 16.89
N ASP A 67 -11.02 -6.98 15.96
CA ASP A 67 -10.47 -8.34 15.89
C ASP A 67 -9.04 -8.37 16.46
N ASP A 68 -8.82 -9.16 17.53
CA ASP A 68 -7.54 -9.27 18.22
C ASP A 68 -6.41 -9.78 17.32
N ARG A 69 -6.73 -10.62 16.34
CA ARG A 69 -5.75 -11.13 15.37
C ARG A 69 -5.28 -10.03 14.44
N CYS A 70 -6.21 -9.17 14.00
CA CYS A 70 -5.85 -7.98 13.23
C CYS A 70 -5.01 -7.01 14.05
N GLN A 71 -5.31 -6.81 15.32
CA GLN A 71 -4.52 -5.96 16.22
C GLN A 71 -3.11 -6.54 16.41
N GLY A 72 -3.02 -7.87 16.61
CA GLY A 72 -1.73 -8.56 16.69
C GLY A 72 -0.88 -8.37 15.43
N LEU A 73 -1.48 -8.46 14.25
CA LEU A 73 -0.78 -8.20 12.99
C LEU A 73 -0.35 -6.74 12.84
N GLN A 74 -1.16 -5.78 13.28
CA GLN A 74 -0.85 -4.36 13.23
C GLN A 74 0.25 -3.93 14.22
N SER A 75 0.62 -4.77 15.20
CA SER A 75 1.80 -4.53 16.04
C SER A 75 3.11 -4.64 15.25
N ILE A 76 3.08 -5.29 14.11
CA ILE A 76 4.23 -5.42 13.20
C ILE A 76 4.33 -4.16 12.35
N TYR A 77 5.47 -3.48 12.42
CA TYR A 77 5.72 -2.28 11.61
C TYR A 77 5.58 -2.57 10.11
N GLY A 78 4.82 -1.74 9.41
CA GLY A 78 4.50 -1.91 7.99
C GLY A 78 3.15 -2.58 7.72
N ILE A 79 2.48 -3.15 8.73
CA ILE A 79 1.15 -3.75 8.59
C ILE A 79 0.08 -2.77 9.11
N GLY A 80 -0.62 -2.14 8.17
CA GLY A 80 -1.80 -1.32 8.48
C GLY A 80 -3.09 -2.15 8.57
N PRO A 81 -4.23 -1.53 8.95
CA PRO A 81 -5.49 -2.24 9.15
C PRO A 81 -5.98 -2.99 7.91
N ILE A 82 -5.84 -2.41 6.73
CA ILE A 82 -6.27 -3.04 5.46
C ILE A 82 -5.41 -4.27 5.14
N ILE A 83 -4.10 -4.15 5.29
CA ILE A 83 -3.17 -5.27 5.08
C ILE A 83 -3.42 -6.38 6.11
N ALA A 84 -3.69 -6.03 7.38
CA ALA A 84 -4.03 -7.01 8.42
C ALA A 84 -5.29 -7.81 8.07
N CYS A 85 -6.35 -7.14 7.63
CA CYS A 85 -7.58 -7.80 7.17
C CYS A 85 -7.30 -8.73 5.97
N HIS A 86 -6.51 -8.27 5.01
CA HIS A 86 -6.15 -9.04 3.83
C HIS A 86 -5.36 -10.30 4.19
N LEU A 87 -4.34 -10.15 5.04
CA LEU A 87 -3.56 -11.29 5.53
C LEU A 87 -4.44 -12.29 6.27
N LEU A 88 -5.34 -11.81 7.14
CA LEU A 88 -6.24 -12.66 7.89
C LEU A 88 -7.20 -13.45 6.96
N ALA A 89 -7.75 -12.79 5.95
CA ALA A 89 -8.66 -13.41 4.98
C ALA A 89 -7.95 -14.48 4.14
N GLU A 90 -6.74 -14.20 3.66
CA GLU A 90 -5.98 -15.10 2.80
C GLU A 90 -5.34 -16.27 3.57
N ILE A 91 -4.84 -16.04 4.78
CA ILE A 91 -4.21 -17.06 5.61
C ILE A 91 -5.27 -17.94 6.27
N GLY A 92 -6.42 -17.38 6.68
CA GLY A 92 -7.47 -18.09 7.37
C GLY A 92 -7.01 -18.63 8.72
N GLU A 93 -7.25 -19.93 8.96
CA GLU A 93 -6.89 -20.58 10.22
C GLU A 93 -5.36 -20.74 10.34
N THR A 94 -4.74 -19.95 11.21
CA THR A 94 -3.28 -19.93 11.37
C THR A 94 -2.71 -21.21 11.97
N ARG A 95 -3.50 -21.95 12.75
CA ARG A 95 -3.08 -23.22 13.40
C ARG A 95 -2.74 -24.32 12.40
N ARG A 96 -3.19 -24.24 11.16
CA ARG A 96 -2.83 -25.18 10.09
C ARG A 96 -1.37 -25.07 9.65
N PHE A 97 -0.69 -23.96 9.97
CA PHE A 97 0.71 -23.73 9.61
C PHE A 97 1.60 -23.98 10.81
N ARG A 98 2.53 -24.91 10.68
CA ARG A 98 3.51 -25.23 11.71
C ARG A 98 4.80 -24.43 11.60
N ARG A 99 5.06 -23.84 10.44
CA ARG A 99 6.29 -23.10 10.11
C ARG A 99 5.98 -21.93 9.21
N ALA A 100 6.75 -20.85 9.34
CA ALA A 100 6.61 -19.64 8.52
C ALA A 100 6.80 -19.89 7.01
N GLU A 101 7.66 -20.86 6.66
CA GLU A 101 7.92 -21.24 5.25
C GLU A 101 6.66 -21.75 4.53
N GLN A 102 5.72 -22.30 5.27
CA GLN A 102 4.44 -22.75 4.69
C GLN A 102 3.59 -21.56 4.21
N ILE A 103 3.63 -20.44 4.94
CA ILE A 103 2.95 -19.20 4.54
C ILE A 103 3.67 -18.57 3.35
N THR A 104 5.00 -18.56 3.34
CA THR A 104 5.83 -18.08 2.22
C THR A 104 5.51 -18.86 0.94
N ARG A 105 5.35 -20.18 1.06
CA ARG A 105 4.97 -21.05 -0.05
C ARG A 105 3.53 -20.82 -0.50
N LEU A 106 2.60 -20.63 0.44
CA LEU A 106 1.20 -20.27 0.14
C LEU A 106 1.11 -18.97 -0.66
N ALA A 107 2.01 -18.02 -0.39
CA ALA A 107 2.13 -16.78 -1.14
C ALA A 107 2.89 -16.93 -2.48
N GLY A 108 3.53 -18.09 -2.72
CA GLY A 108 4.40 -18.31 -3.88
C GLY A 108 5.63 -17.41 -3.89
N LEU A 109 6.14 -17.08 -2.70
CA LEU A 109 7.37 -16.30 -2.49
C LEU A 109 8.61 -17.19 -2.33
N ASP A 110 8.44 -18.51 -2.35
CA ASP A 110 9.53 -19.46 -2.37
C ASP A 110 10.23 -19.49 -3.76
N PRO A 111 11.56 -19.69 -3.80
CA PRO A 111 12.26 -19.87 -5.06
C PRO A 111 11.85 -21.18 -5.73
N SER A 112 11.62 -21.15 -7.02
CA SER A 112 11.46 -22.39 -7.79
C SER A 112 12.78 -23.17 -7.74
N VAL A 113 12.70 -24.48 -7.49
CA VAL A 113 13.86 -25.37 -7.50
C VAL A 113 13.80 -26.17 -8.80
N GLN A 114 14.79 -25.98 -9.64
CA GLN A 114 15.01 -26.83 -10.80
C GLN A 114 16.10 -27.85 -10.41
N ALA A 115 15.68 -29.07 -10.13
CA ALA A 115 16.59 -30.18 -9.87
C ALA A 115 16.62 -31.10 -11.09
N SER A 116 17.77 -31.26 -11.70
CA SER A 116 18.03 -32.31 -12.69
C SER A 116 19.34 -33.01 -12.35
N GLY A 117 19.28 -34.27 -11.97
CA GLY A 117 20.44 -35.03 -11.46
C GLY A 117 21.06 -34.35 -10.24
N ASP A 118 22.39 -34.21 -10.21
CA ASP A 118 23.13 -33.59 -9.11
C ASP A 118 23.12 -32.06 -9.13
N SER A 119 22.45 -31.42 -10.09
CA SER A 119 22.40 -29.96 -10.22
C SER A 119 21.15 -29.38 -9.59
N HIS A 120 21.33 -28.61 -8.47
CA HIS A 120 20.28 -27.84 -7.81
C HIS A 120 20.43 -26.35 -8.15
N ARG A 121 19.60 -25.84 -9.06
CA ARG A 121 19.54 -24.40 -9.35
C ARG A 121 18.33 -23.77 -8.70
N ARG A 122 18.56 -22.73 -7.89
CA ARG A 122 17.49 -21.85 -7.40
C ARG A 122 17.05 -20.95 -8.56
N GLY A 123 15.79 -21.08 -8.93
CA GLY A 123 15.17 -20.26 -9.98
C GLY A 123 14.55 -18.98 -9.45
N LYS A 124 13.72 -18.35 -10.27
CA LYS A 124 12.90 -17.18 -9.90
C LYS A 124 11.84 -17.60 -8.88
N LEU A 125 11.15 -16.59 -8.28
CA LEU A 125 10.00 -16.86 -7.41
C LEU A 125 8.98 -17.77 -8.11
N ALA A 126 8.48 -18.77 -7.40
CA ALA A 126 7.55 -19.76 -7.91
C ALA A 126 6.23 -19.14 -8.41
N LYS A 127 5.74 -18.10 -7.72
CA LYS A 127 4.47 -17.39 -8.01
C LYS A 127 3.25 -18.32 -8.09
N ALA A 128 3.38 -19.56 -7.63
CA ALA A 128 2.35 -20.60 -7.70
C ALA A 128 1.28 -20.47 -6.59
N GLY A 129 1.42 -19.47 -5.69
CA GLY A 129 0.51 -19.27 -4.57
C GLY A 129 -0.47 -18.11 -4.79
N SER A 130 -1.22 -17.74 -3.72
CA SER A 130 -2.17 -16.62 -3.75
C SER A 130 -1.50 -15.31 -4.19
N PRO A 131 -1.95 -14.67 -5.27
CA PRO A 131 -1.43 -13.37 -5.68
C PRO A 131 -1.81 -12.26 -4.69
N HIS A 132 -2.95 -12.39 -4.01
CA HIS A 132 -3.43 -11.43 -3.03
C HIS A 132 -2.59 -11.48 -1.75
N LEU A 133 -2.30 -12.69 -1.25
CA LEU A 133 -1.40 -12.86 -0.10
C LEU A 133 0.00 -12.34 -0.41
N ARG A 134 0.51 -12.67 -1.60
CA ARG A 134 1.82 -12.18 -2.05
C ARG A 134 1.87 -10.66 -2.12
N TRP A 135 0.83 -10.02 -2.69
CA TRP A 135 0.71 -8.57 -2.73
C TRP A 135 0.74 -7.97 -1.32
N ALA A 136 -0.09 -8.46 -0.40
CA ALA A 136 -0.18 -7.94 0.97
C ALA A 136 1.16 -8.05 1.72
N LEU A 137 1.88 -9.18 1.56
CA LEU A 137 3.20 -9.36 2.16
C LEU A 137 4.26 -8.45 1.56
N VAL A 138 4.22 -8.21 0.24
CA VAL A 138 5.14 -7.28 -0.43
C VAL A 138 4.88 -5.85 0.01
N GLU A 139 3.61 -5.42 0.07
CA GLU A 139 3.23 -4.09 0.58
C GLU A 139 3.70 -3.88 2.02
N ALA A 140 3.45 -4.87 2.89
CA ALA A 140 3.94 -4.82 4.28
C ALA A 140 5.47 -4.65 4.32
N ALA A 141 6.21 -5.41 3.51
CA ALA A 141 7.67 -5.34 3.45
C ALA A 141 8.18 -3.99 2.92
N VAL A 142 7.54 -3.43 1.90
CA VAL A 142 7.88 -2.09 1.35
C VAL A 142 7.69 -1.01 2.41
N HIS A 143 6.59 -1.09 3.18
CA HIS A 143 6.34 -0.14 4.27
C HIS A 143 7.30 -0.34 5.45
N ALA A 144 7.63 -1.59 5.80
CA ALA A 144 8.57 -1.92 6.85
C ALA A 144 10.02 -1.49 6.53
N HIS A 145 10.38 -1.39 5.26
CA HIS A 145 11.69 -0.93 4.83
C HIS A 145 11.88 0.60 5.01
N ARG A 146 10.81 1.37 5.08
CA ARG A 146 10.90 2.81 5.38
C ARG A 146 11.17 2.97 6.88
N PRO A 147 12.11 3.85 7.28
CA PRO A 147 12.33 4.10 8.70
C PRO A 147 11.01 4.57 9.32
N PRO A 148 10.67 4.11 10.56
CA PRO A 148 9.51 4.62 11.27
C PRO A 148 9.63 6.15 11.37
N PRO A 149 8.52 6.90 11.30
CA PRO A 149 8.55 8.33 11.58
C PRO A 149 9.19 8.46 12.95
N THR A 150 10.39 9.07 12.99
CA THR A 150 11.08 9.33 14.25
C THR A 150 10.11 10.11 15.12
N SER A 151 9.57 9.45 16.16
CA SER A 151 9.00 10.17 17.28
C SER A 151 10.07 11.19 17.66
N ARG A 152 9.75 12.48 17.55
CA ARG A 152 10.66 13.55 17.97
C ARG A 152 11.27 13.11 19.29
N SER A 153 12.56 12.81 19.28
CA SER A 153 13.34 12.65 20.47
C SER A 153 13.17 13.95 21.27
N THR A 154 12.39 13.89 22.32
CA THR A 154 12.46 14.86 23.41
C THR A 154 13.75 14.50 24.16
N ALA A 155 14.89 14.83 23.52
CA ALA A 155 16.12 14.99 24.26
C ALA A 155 15.89 16.15 25.23
N PRO A 156 16.07 15.93 26.55
CA PRO A 156 16.03 17.06 27.48
C PRO A 156 17.13 18.06 27.07
N PRO A 157 16.90 19.37 27.23
CA PRO A 157 17.93 20.35 26.95
C PRO A 157 19.14 20.03 27.82
N GLU A 158 20.30 19.85 27.18
CA GLU A 158 21.58 19.77 27.87
C GLU A 158 21.73 21.05 28.70
N ASN A 159 21.64 20.88 30.00
CA ASN A 159 21.86 21.95 30.96
C ASN A 159 23.24 22.57 30.74
N GLY A 160 23.17 23.87 30.53
CA GLY A 160 24.30 24.71 30.24
C GLY A 160 25.50 24.49 31.13
N ALA A 161 26.64 24.43 30.49
CA ALA A 161 27.94 24.63 31.12
C ALA A 161 27.96 25.99 31.82
N ALA A 162 28.24 25.98 33.14
CA ALA A 162 28.46 27.18 33.91
C ALA A 162 29.67 27.95 33.36
N PRO A 163 29.62 29.29 33.33
CA PRO A 163 30.78 30.10 32.90
C PRO A 163 31.92 30.01 33.92
N PRO A 164 33.21 30.06 33.48
CA PRO A 164 34.32 30.06 34.38
C PRO A 164 34.39 31.37 35.15
N SER A 165 34.68 31.25 36.48
CA SER A 165 34.87 32.39 37.40
C SER A 165 36.09 33.21 37.00
N PRO A 166 36.04 34.55 37.14
CA PRO A 166 37.20 35.42 36.90
C PRO A 166 38.17 35.32 38.06
N ASN A 167 39.45 35.23 37.69
CA ASN A 167 40.60 35.46 38.59
C ASN A 167 41.14 36.85 38.36
#